data_50bdeb6a1cbcbc62ca55390b20ad01ac
#
_entry.id   50bdeb6a1cbcbc62ca55390b20ad01ac
#
_cell.length_a   1.000
_cell.length_b   1.000
_cell.length_c   1.000
_cell.angle_alpha   90.00
_cell.angle_beta   90.00
_cell.angle_gamma   90.00
#
_symmetry.space_group_name_H-M   'P 1'
#
loop_
_entity.id
_entity.type
_entity.pdbx_description
1 polymer ?
#
loop_
_entity_poly.entity_id
_entity_poly.type
_entity_poly.pdbx_seq_one_letter_code
_entity_poly.pdbx_strand_id
1 'polypeptide(L)'
;GHSLSYGRFDQYMYPYYMKDINEGKITKEDALELLTCLWIKTLTLNKVRSQSHTLSSAGSPMYENVTIGGQTTDKKDAVNELSFVVLQSVAQTRLTQPNLTVRYHANIDKHFFDECIEVMKLGFGMPALNNDEIIIPSFINWGVKEEDAYNYSAIGCVETAVPGKWGY
;
A
#
# COMPACT_ATOMS: atom_id res chain seq x y z
N GLY A 1 14.81 1.48 10.79
CA GLY A 1 14.12 0.30 11.22
C GLY A 1 13.88 -0.66 10.08
N HIS A 2 13.47 -1.86 10.42
CA HIS A 2 12.87 -2.81 9.51
C HIS A 2 11.36 -2.66 9.59
N SER A 3 10.62 -3.18 8.60
CA SER A 3 9.17 -3.19 8.58
C SER A 3 8.58 -1.77 8.63
N LEU A 4 8.79 -1.04 7.56
CA LEU A 4 8.23 0.29 7.38
C LEU A 4 6.86 0.20 6.68
N SER A 5 6.05 1.23 6.85
CA SER A 5 4.84 1.44 6.09
C SER A 5 4.87 2.83 5.45
N TYR A 6 4.54 2.88 4.17
CA TYR A 6 4.20 4.14 3.50
C TYR A 6 2.76 4.59 3.82
N GLY A 7 2.02 3.77 4.59
CA GLY A 7 0.63 4.06 4.93
C GLY A 7 -0.30 3.97 3.71
N ARG A 8 -1.44 4.63 3.82
CA ARG A 8 -2.43 4.74 2.75
C ARG A 8 -1.96 5.75 1.69
N PHE A 9 -1.00 5.32 0.88
CA PHE A 9 -0.24 6.16 -0.02
C PHE A 9 -1.12 6.94 -1.00
N ASP A 10 -2.07 6.26 -1.61
CA ASP A 10 -3.00 6.83 -2.57
C ASP A 10 -3.96 7.86 -1.97
N GLN A 11 -4.14 7.88 -0.65
CA GLN A 11 -5.02 8.84 0.01
C GLN A 11 -4.31 10.16 0.31
N TYR A 12 -3.16 10.11 0.98
CA TYR A 12 -2.47 11.35 1.36
C TYR A 12 -1.69 11.99 0.20
N MET A 13 -1.30 11.20 -0.81
CA MET A 13 -0.62 11.72 -2.00
C MET A 13 -1.58 12.21 -3.08
N TYR A 14 -2.84 11.75 -3.09
CA TYR A 14 -3.80 12.09 -4.13
C TYR A 14 -4.01 13.60 -4.33
N PRO A 15 -4.16 14.43 -3.29
CA PRO A 15 -4.31 15.87 -3.46
C PRO A 15 -3.13 16.53 -4.18
N TYR A 16 -1.91 16.07 -3.92
CA TYR A 16 -0.70 16.57 -4.58
C TYR A 16 -0.63 16.12 -6.04
N TYR A 17 -0.92 14.85 -6.28
CA TYR A 17 -1.01 14.28 -7.62
C TYR A 17 -2.00 15.05 -8.47
N MET A 18 -3.25 15.22 -8.00
CA MET A 18 -4.29 15.95 -8.73
C MET A 18 -3.94 17.42 -8.95
N LYS A 19 -3.31 18.06 -7.98
CA LYS A 19 -2.83 19.44 -8.15
C LYS A 19 -1.85 19.55 -9.32
N ASP A 20 -0.84 18.70 -9.34
CA ASP A 20 0.21 18.78 -10.35
C ASP A 20 -0.30 18.33 -11.75
N ILE A 21 -1.22 17.36 -11.82
CA ILE A 21 -1.94 17.00 -13.05
C ILE A 21 -2.76 18.19 -13.57
N ASN A 22 -3.57 18.81 -12.71
CA ASN A 22 -4.45 19.92 -13.11
C ASN A 22 -3.67 21.19 -13.52
N GLU A 23 -2.50 21.42 -12.93
CA GLU A 23 -1.59 22.50 -13.29
C GLU A 23 -0.72 22.15 -14.51
N GLY A 24 -0.83 20.96 -15.06
CA GLY A 24 -0.05 20.50 -16.22
C GLY A 24 1.45 20.35 -15.95
N LYS A 25 1.84 20.18 -14.68
CA LYS A 25 3.24 19.99 -14.28
C LYS A 25 3.76 18.59 -14.53
N ILE A 26 2.88 17.61 -14.40
CA ILE A 26 3.16 16.20 -14.67
C ILE A 26 2.00 15.59 -15.46
N THR A 27 2.30 14.53 -16.20
CA THR A 27 1.35 13.62 -16.80
C THR A 27 1.16 12.38 -15.93
N LYS A 28 0.19 11.53 -16.27
CA LYS A 28 0.03 10.21 -15.63
C LYS A 28 1.28 9.36 -15.85
N GLU A 29 1.89 9.44 -17.00
CA GLU A 29 3.11 8.73 -17.38
C GLU A 29 4.30 9.19 -16.54
N ASP A 30 4.44 10.51 -16.32
CA ASP A 30 5.48 11.04 -15.42
C ASP A 30 5.29 10.56 -13.99
N ALA A 31 4.06 10.53 -13.48
CA ALA A 31 3.75 10.00 -12.15
C ALA A 31 4.09 8.51 -12.06
N LEU A 32 3.78 7.73 -13.09
CA LEU A 32 4.11 6.31 -13.18
C LEU A 32 5.63 6.08 -13.15
N GLU A 33 6.39 6.89 -13.90
CA GLU A 33 7.86 6.83 -13.89
C GLU A 33 8.44 7.20 -12.52
N LEU A 34 7.95 8.27 -11.90
CA LEU A 34 8.40 8.70 -10.57
C LEU A 34 8.15 7.62 -9.51
N LEU A 35 6.98 6.97 -9.54
CA LEU A 35 6.67 5.86 -8.64
C LEU A 35 7.58 4.65 -8.92
N THR A 36 7.81 4.32 -10.17
CA THR A 36 8.74 3.27 -10.58
C THR A 36 10.14 3.53 -10.01
N CYS A 37 10.64 4.76 -10.14
CA CYS A 37 11.92 5.16 -9.55
C CYS A 37 11.91 5.07 -8.02
N LEU A 38 10.80 5.44 -7.37
CA LEU A 38 10.65 5.32 -5.91
C LEU A 38 10.72 3.85 -5.46
N TRP A 39 10.09 2.93 -6.18
CA TRP A 39 10.13 1.50 -5.84
C TRP A 39 11.52 0.90 -6.05
N ILE A 40 12.21 1.25 -7.13
CA ILE A 40 13.61 0.86 -7.35
C ILE A 40 14.48 1.40 -6.21
N LYS A 41 14.28 2.66 -5.81
CA LYS A 41 15.01 3.25 -4.68
C LYS A 41 14.71 2.53 -3.37
N THR A 42 13.46 2.21 -3.11
CA THR A 42 13.04 1.41 -1.93
C THR A 42 13.76 0.08 -1.88
N LEU A 43 13.83 -0.64 -3.01
CA LEU A 43 14.55 -1.92 -3.09
C LEU A 43 16.06 -1.78 -2.80
N THR A 44 16.67 -0.62 -3.12
CA THR A 44 18.10 -0.39 -2.87
C THR A 44 18.42 -0.06 -1.41
N LEU A 45 17.39 0.16 -0.55
CA LEU A 45 17.60 0.41 0.87
C LEU A 45 18.12 -0.86 1.53
N ASN A 46 19.38 -0.84 1.92
CA ASN A 46 20.03 -1.99 2.53
C ASN A 46 20.45 -1.64 3.97
N LYS A 47 20.17 -2.50 4.93
CA LYS A 47 20.51 -2.27 6.34
C LYS A 47 21.19 -3.49 6.92
N VAL A 48 22.13 -3.22 7.83
CA VAL A 48 22.79 -4.26 8.61
C VAL A 48 21.77 -4.88 9.56
N ARG A 49 21.70 -6.19 9.58
CA ARG A 49 20.86 -7.01 10.46
C ARG A 49 21.72 -7.81 11.42
N SER A 50 21.13 -8.26 12.52
CA SER A 50 21.78 -9.23 13.41
C SER A 50 22.01 -10.55 12.67
N GLN A 51 22.99 -11.32 13.13
CA GLN A 51 23.26 -12.64 12.56
C GLN A 51 22.03 -13.57 12.62
N SER A 52 21.33 -13.59 13.74
CA SER A 52 20.12 -14.40 13.90
C SER A 52 19.03 -14.00 12.93
N HIS A 53 18.81 -12.70 12.72
CA HIS A 53 17.82 -12.19 11.75
C HIS A 53 18.24 -12.57 10.32
N THR A 54 19.52 -12.44 10.00
CA THR A 54 20.03 -12.82 8.67
C THR A 54 19.87 -14.30 8.39
N LEU A 55 20.08 -15.16 9.39
CA LEU A 55 19.89 -16.60 9.24
C LEU A 55 18.43 -17.00 9.05
N SER A 56 17.50 -16.34 9.76
CA SER A 56 16.07 -16.63 9.66
C SER A 56 15.41 -16.03 8.42
N SER A 57 15.96 -14.94 7.90
CA SER A 57 15.36 -14.15 6.81
C SER A 57 16.38 -13.82 5.73
N ALA A 58 17.32 -14.72 5.46
CA ALA A 58 18.38 -14.53 4.47
C ALA A 58 17.79 -14.22 3.07
N GLY A 59 18.35 -13.21 2.42
CA GLY A 59 17.85 -12.73 1.13
C GLY A 59 16.53 -11.97 1.20
N SER A 60 15.99 -11.77 2.39
CA SER A 60 14.74 -11.06 2.57
C SER A 60 14.89 -9.56 2.42
N PRO A 61 13.89 -8.92 1.84
CA PRO A 61 13.81 -7.47 1.71
C PRO A 61 13.63 -6.78 3.08
N MET A 62 13.52 -5.46 3.03
CA MET A 62 13.38 -4.61 4.22
C MET A 62 11.97 -4.60 4.80
N TYR A 63 11.01 -5.24 4.13
CA TYR A 63 9.60 -5.28 4.50
C TYR A 63 8.97 -3.88 4.54
N GLU A 64 9.11 -3.12 3.48
CA GLU A 64 8.35 -1.90 3.24
C GLU A 64 6.99 -2.25 2.63
N ASN A 65 5.93 -1.60 3.11
CA ASN A 65 4.58 -1.81 2.60
C ASN A 65 3.95 -0.50 2.13
N VAL A 66 3.25 -0.59 1.02
CA VAL A 66 2.40 0.48 0.47
C VAL A 66 0.97 -0.01 0.50
N THR A 67 0.06 0.77 1.07
CA THR A 67 -1.35 0.43 1.14
C THR A 67 -2.17 1.37 0.27
N ILE A 68 -3.09 0.83 -0.52
CA ILE A 68 -4.01 1.58 -1.40
C ILE A 68 -5.45 1.08 -1.27
N GLY A 69 -6.40 1.87 -1.72
CA GLY A 69 -7.83 1.54 -1.70
C GLY A 69 -8.44 1.58 -0.31
N GLY A 70 -9.40 0.70 -0.08
CA GLY A 70 -10.17 0.59 1.16
C GLY A 70 -11.31 1.57 1.25
N GLN A 71 -11.83 1.77 2.46
CA GLN A 71 -12.95 2.66 2.74
C GLN A 71 -12.50 3.98 3.37
N THR A 72 -13.28 5.02 3.11
CA THR A 72 -13.28 6.27 3.87
C THR A 72 -14.08 6.12 5.18
N THR A 73 -13.97 7.09 6.08
CA THR A 73 -14.73 7.08 7.35
C THR A 73 -16.24 7.14 7.15
N ASP A 74 -16.71 7.66 6.03
CA ASP A 74 -18.14 7.66 5.63
C ASP A 74 -18.52 6.40 4.81
N LYS A 75 -17.70 5.35 4.88
CA LYS A 75 -17.93 4.01 4.31
C LYS A 75 -18.07 3.98 2.79
N LYS A 76 -17.51 4.98 2.12
CA LYS A 76 -17.41 5.01 0.66
C LYS A 76 -16.12 4.36 0.20
N ASP A 77 -16.12 3.92 -1.05
CA ASP A 77 -14.89 3.48 -1.69
C ASP A 77 -13.87 4.62 -1.76
N ALA A 78 -12.64 4.32 -1.39
CA ALA A 78 -11.53 5.26 -1.38
C ALA A 78 -10.58 5.08 -2.58
N VAL A 79 -10.87 4.15 -3.48
CA VAL A 79 -10.14 3.99 -4.73
C VAL A 79 -10.20 5.28 -5.52
N ASN A 80 -9.06 5.71 -6.04
CA ASN A 80 -8.91 6.92 -6.84
C ASN A 80 -7.90 6.70 -7.99
N GLU A 81 -7.71 7.68 -8.84
CA GLU A 81 -6.84 7.56 -10.02
C GLU A 81 -5.40 7.20 -9.65
N LEU A 82 -4.89 7.70 -8.51
CA LEU A 82 -3.55 7.37 -8.04
C LEU A 82 -3.45 5.91 -7.58
N SER A 83 -4.55 5.29 -7.11
CA SER A 83 -4.58 3.86 -6.78
C SER A 83 -4.23 3.01 -8.01
N PHE A 84 -4.77 3.35 -9.18
CA PHE A 84 -4.45 2.69 -10.45
C PHE A 84 -2.99 2.91 -10.86
N VAL A 85 -2.48 4.14 -10.72
CA VAL A 85 -1.07 4.44 -11.07
C VAL A 85 -0.10 3.67 -10.18
N VAL A 86 -0.37 3.58 -8.88
CA VAL A 86 0.42 2.77 -7.93
C VAL A 86 0.37 1.29 -8.32
N LEU A 87 -0.81 0.73 -8.57
CA LEU A 87 -0.98 -0.67 -8.98
C LEU A 87 -0.17 -0.96 -10.27
N GLN A 88 -0.29 -0.09 -11.27
CA GLN A 88 0.42 -0.21 -12.53
C GLN A 88 1.95 -0.12 -12.36
N SER A 89 2.44 0.79 -11.51
CA SER A 89 3.88 0.94 -11.26
C SER A 89 4.51 -0.32 -10.63
N VAL A 90 3.79 -0.96 -9.70
CA VAL A 90 4.21 -2.23 -9.10
C VAL A 90 4.16 -3.37 -10.14
N ALA A 91 3.12 -3.43 -10.96
CA ALA A 91 3.00 -4.42 -12.04
C ALA A 91 4.11 -4.31 -13.09
N GLN A 92 4.57 -3.08 -13.40
CA GLN A 92 5.69 -2.86 -14.32
C GLN A 92 7.03 -3.30 -13.75
N THR A 93 7.30 -2.94 -12.49
CA THR A 93 8.60 -3.20 -11.85
C THR A 93 8.77 -4.65 -11.44
N ARG A 94 7.70 -5.32 -10.99
CA ARG A 94 7.70 -6.69 -10.47
C ARG A 94 8.81 -6.95 -9.45
N LEU A 95 9.12 -5.92 -8.66
CA LEU A 95 10.13 -6.00 -7.61
C LEU A 95 9.55 -6.73 -6.39
N THR A 96 10.44 -7.28 -5.56
CA THR A 96 10.05 -7.90 -4.29
C THR A 96 9.70 -6.87 -3.21
N GLN A 97 9.98 -5.59 -3.45
CA GLN A 97 9.68 -4.46 -2.57
C GLN A 97 9.36 -3.21 -3.39
N PRO A 98 8.49 -2.34 -2.85
CA PRO A 98 7.70 -2.53 -1.63
C PRO A 98 6.61 -3.60 -1.81
N ASN A 99 6.17 -4.21 -0.71
CA ASN A 99 4.94 -4.98 -0.72
C ASN A 99 3.76 -4.05 -1.01
N LEU A 100 2.91 -4.43 -1.95
CA LEU A 100 1.66 -3.72 -2.21
C LEU A 100 0.51 -4.43 -1.52
N THR A 101 -0.23 -3.69 -0.70
CA THR A 101 -1.46 -4.14 -0.06
C THR A 101 -2.64 -3.33 -0.61
N VAL A 102 -3.64 -4.02 -1.11
CA VAL A 102 -4.94 -3.45 -1.48
C VAL A 102 -5.93 -3.74 -0.37
N ARG A 103 -6.57 -2.70 0.15
CA ARG A 103 -7.67 -2.84 1.08
C ARG A 103 -8.96 -3.08 0.30
N TYR A 104 -9.53 -4.27 0.51
CA TYR A 104 -10.75 -4.73 -0.14
C TYR A 104 -11.98 -4.48 0.74
N HIS A 105 -13.11 -4.20 0.11
CA HIS A 105 -14.46 -4.21 0.72
C HIS A 105 -15.51 -4.53 -0.35
N ALA A 106 -16.74 -4.87 0.06
CA ALA A 106 -17.77 -5.35 -0.86
C ALA A 106 -18.17 -4.34 -1.96
N ASN A 107 -18.00 -3.04 -1.68
CA ASN A 107 -18.38 -1.96 -2.61
C ASN A 107 -17.16 -1.33 -3.30
N ILE A 108 -16.01 -2.01 -3.34
CA ILE A 108 -14.81 -1.54 -4.04
C ILE A 108 -15.12 -1.35 -5.53
N ASP A 109 -14.51 -0.37 -6.16
CA ASP A 109 -14.60 -0.20 -7.61
C ASP A 109 -14.25 -1.51 -8.33
N LYS A 110 -15.23 -2.03 -9.08
CA LYS A 110 -15.09 -3.33 -9.74
C LYS A 110 -13.96 -3.34 -10.77
N HIS A 111 -13.80 -2.25 -11.51
CA HIS A 111 -12.75 -2.14 -12.53
C HIS A 111 -11.36 -2.18 -11.87
N PHE A 112 -11.18 -1.44 -10.78
CA PHE A 112 -9.95 -1.49 -10.00
C PHE A 112 -9.66 -2.89 -9.46
N PHE A 113 -10.68 -3.56 -8.91
CA PHE A 113 -10.50 -4.91 -8.38
C PHE A 113 -10.17 -5.93 -9.47
N ASP A 114 -10.81 -5.84 -10.63
CA ASP A 114 -10.49 -6.68 -11.79
C ASP A 114 -9.03 -6.47 -12.23
N GLU A 115 -8.52 -5.21 -12.25
CA GLU A 115 -7.11 -4.94 -12.52
C GLU A 115 -6.17 -5.53 -11.45
N CYS A 116 -6.55 -5.49 -10.17
CA CYS A 116 -5.78 -6.16 -9.12
C CYS A 116 -5.63 -7.66 -9.39
N ILE A 117 -6.70 -8.32 -9.83
CA ILE A 117 -6.67 -9.74 -10.19
C ILE A 117 -5.75 -10.00 -11.40
N GLU A 118 -5.78 -9.14 -12.41
CA GLU A 118 -4.86 -9.27 -13.54
C GLU A 118 -3.39 -9.11 -13.12
N VAL A 119 -3.11 -8.20 -12.20
CA VAL A 119 -1.75 -8.04 -11.64
C VAL A 119 -1.34 -9.28 -10.83
N MET A 120 -2.23 -9.86 -10.02
CA MET A 120 -1.96 -11.11 -9.29
C MET A 120 -1.59 -12.26 -10.23
N LYS A 121 -2.22 -12.36 -11.39
CA LYS A 121 -1.92 -13.39 -12.42
C LYS A 121 -0.50 -13.31 -12.97
N LEU A 122 0.19 -12.17 -12.80
CA LEU A 122 1.60 -12.04 -13.18
C LEU A 122 2.55 -12.89 -12.31
N GLY A 123 2.07 -13.41 -11.18
CA GLY A 123 2.73 -14.46 -10.40
C GLY A 123 3.90 -13.99 -9.51
N PHE A 124 4.04 -12.69 -9.24
CA PHE A 124 5.10 -12.18 -8.35
C PHE A 124 4.63 -11.90 -6.90
N GLY A 125 3.40 -12.36 -6.54
CA GLY A 125 2.90 -12.36 -5.16
C GLY A 125 2.22 -11.07 -4.70
N MET A 126 1.92 -10.15 -5.60
CA MET A 126 1.26 -8.86 -5.28
C MET A 126 0.08 -8.59 -6.21
N PRO A 127 -0.87 -7.74 -5.75
CA PRO A 127 -1.02 -7.20 -4.39
C PRO A 127 -1.54 -8.24 -3.38
N ALA A 128 -1.25 -8.04 -2.09
CA ALA A 128 -1.94 -8.72 -1.00
C ALA A 128 -3.30 -8.04 -0.77
N LEU A 129 -4.31 -8.81 -0.34
CA LEU A 129 -5.64 -8.27 -0.05
C LEU A 129 -5.91 -8.25 1.45
N ASN A 130 -6.26 -7.09 1.98
CA ASN A 130 -6.73 -6.90 3.35
C ASN A 130 -8.23 -6.58 3.33
N ASN A 131 -9.03 -7.38 4.04
CA ASN A 131 -10.48 -7.20 4.08
C ASN A 131 -10.90 -6.19 5.14
N ASP A 132 -11.35 -5.01 4.71
CA ASP A 132 -11.82 -3.93 5.58
C ASP A 132 -13.01 -4.35 6.45
N GLU A 133 -13.89 -5.21 5.95
CA GLU A 133 -15.08 -5.68 6.68
C GLU A 133 -14.75 -6.54 7.90
N ILE A 134 -13.54 -7.06 7.96
CA ILE A 134 -13.02 -7.84 9.09
C ILE A 134 -12.06 -7.01 9.93
N ILE A 135 -11.13 -6.30 9.29
CA ILE A 135 -10.04 -5.63 9.99
C ILE A 135 -10.53 -4.38 10.73
N ILE A 136 -11.39 -3.56 10.12
CA ILE A 136 -11.91 -2.36 10.77
C ILE A 136 -12.70 -2.70 12.04
N PRO A 137 -13.70 -3.62 12.01
CA PRO A 137 -14.38 -4.02 13.25
C PRO A 137 -13.45 -4.62 14.31
N SER A 138 -12.40 -5.35 13.90
CA SER A 138 -11.43 -5.90 14.83
C SER A 138 -10.69 -4.79 15.59
N PHE A 139 -10.22 -3.74 14.90
CA PHE A 139 -9.61 -2.59 15.55
C PHE A 139 -10.56 -1.88 16.51
N ILE A 140 -11.82 -1.68 16.11
CA ILE A 140 -12.84 -1.06 16.96
C ILE A 140 -13.08 -1.90 18.22
N ASN A 141 -13.18 -3.22 18.07
CA ASN A 141 -13.33 -4.15 19.19
C ASN A 141 -12.13 -4.12 20.17
N TRP A 142 -10.94 -3.78 19.68
CA TRP A 142 -9.75 -3.58 20.52
C TRP A 142 -9.67 -2.19 21.15
N GLY A 143 -10.70 -1.35 20.96
CA GLY A 143 -10.77 -0.01 21.54
C GLY A 143 -10.15 1.10 20.71
N VAL A 144 -9.77 0.83 19.47
CA VAL A 144 -9.36 1.88 18.54
C VAL A 144 -10.59 2.70 18.14
N LYS A 145 -10.47 4.02 18.12
CA LYS A 145 -11.55 4.88 17.67
C LYS A 145 -11.94 4.57 16.23
N GLU A 146 -13.24 4.62 15.92
CA GLU A 146 -13.75 4.29 14.58
C GLU A 146 -13.04 5.08 13.48
N GLU A 147 -12.89 6.39 13.64
CA GLU A 147 -12.18 7.25 12.68
C GLU A 147 -10.73 6.81 12.41
N ASP A 148 -10.06 6.32 13.44
CA ASP A 148 -8.69 5.83 13.35
C ASP A 148 -8.63 4.43 12.73
N ALA A 149 -9.58 3.56 13.06
CA ALA A 149 -9.70 2.22 12.50
C ALA A 149 -9.84 2.25 10.97
N TYR A 150 -10.60 3.20 10.42
CA TYR A 150 -10.70 3.39 8.96
C TYR A 150 -9.38 3.86 8.32
N ASN A 151 -8.43 4.34 9.11
CA ASN A 151 -7.13 4.79 8.59
C ASN A 151 -6.00 3.76 8.78
N TYR A 152 -6.33 2.50 9.06
CA TYR A 152 -5.31 1.46 9.15
C TYR A 152 -4.58 1.26 7.82
N SER A 153 -3.34 0.79 7.91
CA SER A 153 -2.53 0.35 6.78
C SER A 153 -1.74 -0.90 7.14
N ALA A 154 -1.21 -1.57 6.12
CA ALA A 154 -0.26 -2.65 6.34
C ALA A 154 1.14 -2.10 6.65
N ILE A 155 1.88 -2.82 7.49
CA ILE A 155 3.27 -2.57 7.84
C ILE A 155 4.07 -3.83 7.52
N GLY A 156 5.29 -3.66 7.04
CA GLY A 156 6.15 -4.80 6.79
C GLY A 156 5.58 -5.76 5.75
N CYS A 157 5.34 -7.00 6.16
CA CYS A 157 4.79 -8.01 5.24
C CYS A 157 3.31 -7.76 4.96
N VAL A 158 2.47 -7.87 6.01
CA VAL A 158 1.01 -7.66 5.94
C VAL A 158 0.41 -7.27 7.30
N GLU A 159 1.23 -7.03 8.31
CA GLU A 159 0.77 -6.65 9.64
C GLU A 159 -0.04 -5.36 9.57
N THR A 160 -1.12 -5.27 10.33
CA THR A 160 -2.00 -4.11 10.28
C THR A 160 -1.78 -3.20 11.49
N ALA A 161 -1.74 -1.89 11.24
CA ALA A 161 -1.65 -0.88 12.29
C ALA A 161 -2.32 0.42 11.86
N VAL A 162 -2.58 1.30 12.82
CA VAL A 162 -3.01 2.67 12.54
C VAL A 162 -1.79 3.59 12.61
N PRO A 163 -1.28 4.08 11.48
CA PRO A 163 -0.04 4.86 11.43
C PRO A 163 -0.02 6.02 12.43
N GLY A 164 1.02 6.08 13.26
CA GLY A 164 1.24 7.12 14.25
C GLY A 164 0.32 7.13 15.47
N LYS A 165 -0.65 6.19 15.55
CA LYS A 165 -1.64 6.15 16.63
C LYS A 165 -1.72 4.82 17.36
N TRP A 166 -1.71 3.71 16.64
CA TRP A 166 -1.83 2.38 17.22
C TRP A 166 -1.02 1.36 16.40
N GLY A 167 -0.27 0.52 17.10
CA GLY A 167 0.55 -0.56 16.55
C GLY A 167 1.11 -1.43 17.67
N TYR A 168 1.79 -2.49 17.30
CA TYR A 168 2.44 -3.42 18.25
C TYR A 168 3.63 -2.77 18.95
#